data_8cc4f0743f2e26a2fce3b29ec0f7a6be
#
_entry.id   8cc4f0743f2e26a2fce3b29ec0f7a6be
#
_cell.length_a   1.000
_cell.length_b   1.000
_cell.length_c   1.000
_cell.angle_alpha   90.00
_cell.angle_beta   90.00
_cell.angle_gamma   90.00
#
_symmetry.space_group_name_H-M   'P 1'
#
loop_
_entity.id
_entity.type
_entity.pdbx_description
1 polymer ?
#
loop_
_entity_poly.entity_id
_entity_poly.type
_entity_poly.pdbx_seq_one_letter_code
_entity_poly.pdbx_strand_id
1 'polypeptide(L)'
;MMRIVEVLLSIPYLIIVILISVVTDSKSIGTMMLALTLTGWCGIARLVRGQMLQLKSQEYVLAANALGVSPFKIIMRHMIPNTIGIIIVAITFDIPGYIFSEAFLSYIGLGIQPPDTSWGALASAAQQNFMFYPYQLFFPSLMIALTMLSFTPVSYTHLRAHETSAH
;
A
#
# COMPACT_ATOMS: atom_id res chain seq x y z
N MET A 1 -9.55 -17.87 5.44
CA MET A 1 -8.83 -16.75 4.83
C MET A 1 -8.37 -15.71 5.86
N MET A 2 -9.23 -15.15 6.72
CA MET A 2 -8.80 -14.08 7.67
C MET A 2 -7.75 -14.53 8.71
N ARG A 3 -7.74 -15.80 9.11
CA ARG A 3 -6.69 -16.32 10.00
C ARG A 3 -5.29 -16.23 9.38
N ILE A 4 -5.18 -16.47 8.07
CA ILE A 4 -3.91 -16.32 7.33
C ILE A 4 -3.49 -14.85 7.32
N VAL A 5 -4.42 -13.93 7.07
CA VAL A 5 -4.16 -12.48 7.11
C VAL A 5 -3.69 -12.04 8.51
N GLU A 6 -4.33 -12.55 9.57
CA GLU A 6 -3.94 -12.24 10.96
C GLU A 6 -2.53 -12.73 11.29
N VAL A 7 -2.16 -13.94 10.84
CA VAL A 7 -0.81 -14.49 11.02
C VAL A 7 0.22 -13.65 10.25
N LEU A 8 -0.06 -13.31 8.99
CA LEU A 8 0.85 -12.49 8.19
C LEU A 8 1.03 -11.08 8.77
N LEU A 9 -0.04 -10.47 9.28
CA LEU A 9 0.03 -9.14 9.89
C LEU A 9 0.67 -9.13 11.30
N SER A 10 0.83 -10.28 11.95
CA SER A 10 1.55 -10.37 13.21
C SER A 10 3.07 -10.27 13.03
N ILE A 11 3.57 -10.48 11.82
CA ILE A 11 4.97 -10.35 11.48
C ILE A 11 5.20 -8.96 10.86
N PRO A 12 6.19 -8.17 11.33
CA PRO A 12 6.52 -6.90 10.69
C PRO A 12 6.82 -7.11 9.20
N TYR A 13 6.09 -6.39 8.34
CA TYR A 13 6.15 -6.61 6.88
C TYR A 13 7.58 -6.44 6.32
N LEU A 14 8.37 -5.51 6.86
CA LEU A 14 9.77 -5.32 6.46
C LEU A 14 10.61 -6.58 6.65
N ILE A 15 10.37 -7.35 7.71
CA ILE A 15 11.07 -8.62 7.96
C ILE A 15 10.73 -9.63 6.86
N ILE A 16 9.46 -9.70 6.45
CA ILE A 16 9.04 -10.61 5.37
C ILE A 16 9.69 -10.19 4.05
N VAL A 17 9.72 -8.88 3.74
CA VAL A 17 10.35 -8.37 2.52
C VAL A 17 11.85 -8.68 2.50
N ILE A 18 12.55 -8.45 3.62
CA ILE A 18 13.98 -8.77 3.77
C ILE A 18 14.20 -10.28 3.57
N LEU A 19 13.40 -11.11 4.20
CA LEU A 19 13.51 -12.56 4.11
C LEU A 19 13.35 -13.04 2.66
N ILE A 20 12.34 -12.52 1.94
CA ILE A 20 12.13 -12.87 0.53
C ILE A 20 13.34 -12.43 -0.32
N SER A 21 13.85 -11.21 -0.12
CA SER A 21 15.02 -10.71 -0.85
C SER A 21 16.27 -11.56 -0.60
N VAL A 22 16.46 -12.04 0.63
CA VAL A 22 17.59 -12.91 0.98
C VAL A 22 17.42 -14.33 0.41
N VAL A 23 16.22 -14.92 0.53
CA VAL A 23 15.94 -16.28 0.07
C VAL A 23 16.00 -16.40 -1.46
N THR A 24 15.53 -15.38 -2.16
CA THR A 24 15.57 -15.36 -3.64
C THR A 24 16.95 -15.05 -4.20
N ASP A 25 17.87 -14.58 -3.36
CA ASP A 25 19.20 -14.06 -3.77
C ASP A 25 19.13 -13.09 -4.96
N SER A 26 18.02 -12.38 -5.07
CA SER A 26 17.73 -11.48 -6.17
C SER A 26 17.31 -10.11 -5.63
N LYS A 27 18.01 -9.09 -6.08
CA LYS A 27 17.77 -7.68 -5.72
C LYS A 27 17.22 -6.88 -6.91
N SER A 28 16.36 -7.52 -7.68
CA SER A 28 15.68 -6.91 -8.83
C SER A 28 14.39 -6.20 -8.41
N ILE A 29 13.91 -5.29 -9.27
CA ILE A 29 12.61 -4.63 -9.12
C ILE A 29 11.48 -5.69 -8.98
N GLY A 30 11.54 -6.76 -9.78
CA GLY A 30 10.52 -7.81 -9.76
C GLY A 30 10.41 -8.53 -8.41
N THR A 31 11.55 -8.88 -7.80
CA THR A 31 11.58 -9.51 -6.47
C THR A 31 11.02 -8.58 -5.40
N MET A 32 11.40 -7.30 -5.45
CA MET A 32 10.90 -6.29 -4.52
C MET A 32 9.39 -6.10 -4.65
N MET A 33 8.86 -5.98 -5.88
CA MET A 33 7.42 -5.86 -6.13
C MET A 33 6.66 -7.10 -5.63
N LEU A 34 7.19 -8.30 -5.86
CA LEU A 34 6.58 -9.54 -5.37
C LEU A 34 6.53 -9.55 -3.84
N ALA A 35 7.62 -9.19 -3.17
CA ALA A 35 7.70 -9.17 -1.71
C ALA A 35 6.72 -8.16 -1.10
N LEU A 36 6.64 -6.94 -1.64
CA LEU A 36 5.71 -5.90 -1.19
C LEU A 36 4.25 -6.30 -1.46
N THR A 37 3.94 -6.92 -2.60
CA THR A 37 2.59 -7.37 -2.94
C THR A 37 2.12 -8.52 -2.05
N LEU A 38 3.01 -9.47 -1.72
CA LEU A 38 2.69 -10.61 -0.85
C LEU A 38 2.21 -10.19 0.54
N THR A 39 2.66 -9.07 1.04
CA THR A 39 2.29 -8.54 2.36
C THR A 39 1.23 -7.45 2.29
N GLY A 40 1.24 -6.63 1.25
CA GLY A 40 0.43 -5.41 1.13
C GLY A 40 -1.07 -5.66 1.04
N TRP A 41 -1.51 -6.74 0.38
CA TRP A 41 -2.94 -7.05 0.25
C TRP A 41 -3.64 -7.32 1.59
N CYS A 42 -2.88 -7.70 2.63
CA CYS A 42 -3.44 -8.05 3.94
C CYS A 42 -4.14 -6.88 4.62
N GLY A 43 -3.58 -5.67 4.53
CA GLY A 43 -4.18 -4.45 5.07
C GLY A 43 -5.51 -4.12 4.38
N ILE A 44 -5.51 -4.13 3.05
CA ILE A 44 -6.72 -3.89 2.24
C ILE A 44 -7.78 -4.97 2.50
N ALA A 45 -7.40 -6.23 2.61
CA ALA A 45 -8.32 -7.32 2.91
C ALA A 45 -9.03 -7.14 4.27
N ARG A 46 -8.30 -6.66 5.29
CA ARG A 46 -8.87 -6.33 6.60
C ARG A 46 -9.82 -5.14 6.52
N LEU A 47 -9.42 -4.08 5.81
CA LEU A 47 -10.23 -2.88 5.60
C LEU A 47 -11.55 -3.24 4.89
N VAL A 48 -11.48 -3.94 3.76
CA VAL A 48 -12.65 -4.36 2.98
C VAL A 48 -13.59 -5.23 3.80
N ARG A 49 -13.05 -6.16 4.59
CA ARG A 49 -13.87 -6.97 5.49
C ARG A 49 -14.61 -6.10 6.51
N GLY A 50 -13.95 -5.14 7.14
CA GLY A 50 -14.58 -4.22 8.09
C GLY A 50 -15.73 -3.46 7.45
N GLN A 51 -15.53 -2.93 6.25
CA GLN A 51 -16.56 -2.24 5.47
C GLN A 51 -17.73 -3.15 5.10
N MET A 52 -17.46 -4.36 4.64
CA MET A 52 -18.50 -5.34 4.30
C MET A 52 -19.37 -5.71 5.52
N LEU A 53 -18.79 -5.79 6.71
CA LEU A 53 -19.53 -6.06 7.93
C LEU A 53 -20.42 -4.87 8.31
N GLN A 54 -19.96 -3.63 8.15
CA GLN A 54 -20.76 -2.43 8.37
C GLN A 54 -21.88 -2.30 7.34
N LEU A 55 -21.61 -2.52 6.05
CA LEU A 55 -22.62 -2.46 4.99
C LEU A 55 -23.69 -3.52 5.15
N LYS A 56 -23.35 -4.69 5.69
CA LYS A 56 -24.32 -5.77 5.92
C LYS A 56 -25.44 -5.37 6.87
N SER A 57 -25.22 -4.47 7.80
CA SER A 57 -26.21 -3.98 8.77
C SER A 57 -26.99 -2.76 8.29
N GLN A 58 -26.71 -2.24 7.11
CA GLN A 58 -27.41 -1.10 6.54
C GLN A 58 -28.85 -1.46 6.10
N GLU A 59 -29.78 -0.54 6.28
CA GLU A 59 -31.21 -0.74 6.04
C GLU A 59 -31.51 -1.22 4.61
N TYR A 60 -30.84 -0.64 3.60
CA TYR A 60 -31.05 -1.04 2.20
C TYR A 60 -30.59 -2.47 1.91
N VAL A 61 -29.56 -2.98 2.62
CA VAL A 61 -29.10 -4.37 2.50
C VAL A 61 -30.08 -5.31 3.20
N LEU A 62 -30.59 -4.91 4.37
CA LEU A 62 -31.59 -5.66 5.11
C LEU A 62 -32.90 -5.75 4.32
N ALA A 63 -33.36 -4.63 3.73
CA ALA A 63 -34.53 -4.59 2.87
C ALA A 63 -34.39 -5.50 1.64
N ALA A 64 -33.24 -5.46 0.96
CA ALA A 64 -32.96 -6.33 -0.18
C ALA A 64 -32.99 -7.83 0.20
N ASN A 65 -32.45 -8.17 1.37
CA ASN A 65 -32.52 -9.54 1.91
C ASN A 65 -33.97 -9.96 2.20
N ALA A 66 -34.79 -9.08 2.80
CA ALA A 66 -36.17 -9.35 3.11
C ALA A 66 -37.02 -9.56 1.84
N LEU A 67 -36.67 -8.90 0.74
CA LEU A 67 -37.28 -9.06 -0.60
C LEU A 67 -36.77 -10.31 -1.34
N GLY A 68 -35.93 -11.15 -0.72
CA GLY A 68 -35.42 -12.39 -1.30
C GLY A 68 -34.39 -12.22 -2.40
N VAL A 69 -33.69 -11.05 -2.47
CA VAL A 69 -32.62 -10.84 -3.43
C VAL A 69 -31.43 -11.74 -3.06
N SER A 70 -30.86 -12.44 -4.05
CA SER A 70 -29.75 -13.35 -3.79
C SER A 70 -28.54 -12.63 -3.18
N PRO A 71 -27.83 -13.24 -2.23
CA PRO A 71 -26.66 -12.64 -1.55
C PRO A 71 -25.57 -12.17 -2.54
N PHE A 72 -25.34 -12.93 -3.59
CA PHE A 72 -24.37 -12.57 -4.64
C PHE A 72 -24.75 -11.25 -5.33
N LYS A 73 -26.04 -11.07 -5.65
CA LYS A 73 -26.55 -9.84 -6.30
C LYS A 73 -26.46 -8.64 -5.35
N ILE A 74 -26.70 -8.85 -4.05
CA ILE A 74 -26.54 -7.80 -3.04
C ILE A 74 -25.08 -7.36 -2.96
N ILE A 75 -24.14 -8.31 -2.89
CA ILE A 75 -22.71 -8.01 -2.83
C ILE A 75 -22.29 -7.22 -4.07
N MET A 76 -22.56 -7.73 -5.26
CA MET A 76 -22.07 -7.13 -6.52
C MET A 76 -22.71 -5.78 -6.82
N ARG A 77 -24.01 -5.59 -6.52
CA ARG A 77 -24.75 -4.40 -6.91
C ARG A 77 -24.79 -3.31 -5.84
N HIS A 78 -24.68 -3.70 -4.55
CA HIS A 78 -24.84 -2.76 -3.44
C HIS A 78 -23.60 -2.63 -2.57
N MET A 79 -22.93 -3.75 -2.24
CA MET A 79 -21.82 -3.69 -1.29
C MET A 79 -20.48 -3.31 -1.95
N ILE A 80 -20.10 -3.95 -3.06
CA ILE A 80 -18.84 -3.66 -3.75
C ILE A 80 -18.77 -2.20 -4.23
N PRO A 81 -19.77 -1.64 -4.93
CA PRO A 81 -19.70 -0.24 -5.36
C PRO A 81 -19.49 0.74 -4.19
N ASN A 82 -20.14 0.49 -3.05
CA ASN A 82 -19.98 1.31 -1.86
C ASN A 82 -18.63 1.15 -1.14
N THR A 83 -17.88 0.08 -1.47
CA THR A 83 -16.55 -0.16 -0.90
C THR A 83 -15.42 0.39 -1.78
N ILE A 84 -15.64 0.57 -3.07
CA ILE A 84 -14.61 1.01 -4.03
C ILE A 84 -13.98 2.34 -3.61
N GLY A 85 -14.77 3.31 -3.16
CA GLY A 85 -14.25 4.61 -2.72
C GLY A 85 -13.23 4.47 -1.60
N ILE A 86 -13.53 3.68 -0.60
CA ILE A 86 -12.63 3.45 0.54
C ILE A 86 -11.37 2.68 0.11
N ILE A 87 -11.50 1.74 -0.82
CA ILE A 87 -10.34 1.01 -1.38
C ILE A 87 -9.41 1.96 -2.12
N ILE A 88 -9.94 2.86 -2.96
CA ILE A 88 -9.16 3.85 -3.70
C ILE A 88 -8.40 4.75 -2.72
N VAL A 89 -9.08 5.25 -1.68
CA VAL A 89 -8.45 6.07 -0.64
C VAL A 89 -7.33 5.30 0.06
N ALA A 90 -7.58 4.05 0.47
CA ALA A 90 -6.57 3.22 1.12
C ALA A 90 -5.33 3.00 0.24
N ILE A 91 -5.53 2.65 -1.03
CA ILE A 91 -4.42 2.47 -1.98
C ILE A 91 -3.63 3.77 -2.15
N THR A 92 -4.31 4.92 -2.22
CA THR A 92 -3.64 6.22 -2.35
C THR A 92 -2.76 6.54 -1.14
N PHE A 93 -3.15 6.14 0.07
CA PHE A 93 -2.32 6.25 1.27
C PHE A 93 -1.18 5.24 1.32
N ASP A 94 -1.38 4.04 0.78
CA ASP A 94 -0.38 2.98 0.80
C ASP A 94 0.78 3.24 -0.18
N ILE A 95 0.54 3.93 -1.31
CA ILE A 95 1.56 4.21 -2.34
C ILE A 95 2.79 4.91 -1.76
N PRO A 96 2.68 6.05 -1.02
CA PRO A 96 3.83 6.68 -0.38
C PRO A 96 4.58 5.76 0.58
N GLY A 97 3.85 4.93 1.32
CA GLY A 97 4.41 3.94 2.24
C GLY A 97 5.28 2.92 1.53
N TYR A 98 4.84 2.41 0.37
CA TYR A 98 5.63 1.46 -0.44
C TYR A 98 6.85 2.11 -1.06
N ILE A 99 6.73 3.34 -1.57
CA ILE A 99 7.87 4.09 -2.11
C ILE A 99 8.92 4.32 -1.03
N PHE A 100 8.50 4.73 0.16
CA PHE A 100 9.41 4.91 1.29
C PHE A 100 10.07 3.61 1.72
N SER A 101 9.30 2.50 1.76
CA SER A 101 9.82 1.19 2.13
C SER A 101 10.86 0.67 1.14
N GLU A 102 10.59 0.83 -0.16
CA GLU A 102 11.55 0.52 -1.21
C GLU A 102 12.82 1.37 -1.04
N ALA A 103 12.67 2.69 -0.92
CA ALA A 103 13.79 3.61 -0.75
C ALA A 103 14.63 3.27 0.49
N PHE A 104 13.98 2.95 1.61
CA PHE A 104 14.66 2.55 2.84
C PHE A 104 15.42 1.23 2.67
N LEU A 105 14.81 0.20 2.09
CA LEU A 105 15.45 -1.08 1.85
C LEU A 105 16.64 -0.96 0.89
N SER A 106 16.49 -0.18 -0.17
CA SER A 106 17.57 0.11 -1.11
C SER A 106 18.69 0.91 -0.46
N TYR A 107 18.35 1.87 0.40
CA TYR A 107 19.33 2.67 1.15
C TYR A 107 20.20 1.81 2.09
N ILE A 108 19.62 0.83 2.77
CA ILE A 108 20.37 -0.11 3.63
C ILE A 108 21.03 -1.25 2.86
N GLY A 109 20.97 -1.24 1.52
CA GLY A 109 21.62 -2.23 0.64
C GLY A 109 20.88 -3.54 0.46
N LEU A 110 19.62 -3.63 0.92
CA LEU A 110 18.75 -4.82 0.81
C LEU A 110 17.68 -4.69 -0.29
N GLY A 111 17.65 -3.55 -0.98
CA GLY A 111 16.71 -3.30 -2.07
C GLY A 111 17.33 -3.47 -3.44
N ILE A 112 16.84 -2.65 -4.39
CA ILE A 112 17.20 -2.69 -5.80
C ILE A 112 18.69 -2.42 -6.00
N GLN A 113 19.35 -3.21 -6.87
CA GLN A 113 20.76 -3.07 -7.18
C GLN A 113 21.00 -3.01 -8.70
N PRO A 114 22.18 -2.51 -9.13
CA PRO A 114 22.54 -2.48 -10.54
C PRO A 114 22.32 -3.82 -11.27
N PRO A 115 21.88 -3.80 -12.53
CA PRO A 115 21.74 -2.61 -13.41
C PRO A 115 20.48 -1.76 -13.15
N ASP A 116 19.53 -2.25 -12.36
CA ASP A 116 18.36 -1.50 -11.96
C ASP A 116 18.74 -0.42 -10.95
N THR A 117 17.96 0.64 -10.87
CA THR A 117 18.17 1.72 -9.89
C THR A 117 16.86 2.25 -9.36
N SER A 118 16.91 2.88 -8.18
CA SER A 118 15.83 3.61 -7.56
C SER A 118 16.38 4.85 -6.85
N TRP A 119 15.51 5.73 -6.40
CA TRP A 119 15.96 6.89 -5.61
C TRP A 119 16.63 6.48 -4.31
N GLY A 120 16.18 5.39 -3.68
CA GLY A 120 16.83 4.84 -2.48
C GLY A 120 18.21 4.28 -2.77
N ALA A 121 18.39 3.55 -3.88
CA ALA A 121 19.68 3.04 -4.32
C ALA A 121 20.66 4.19 -4.66
N LEU A 122 20.17 5.24 -5.33
CA LEU A 122 20.97 6.45 -5.60
C LEU A 122 21.37 7.17 -4.31
N ALA A 123 20.47 7.28 -3.33
CA ALA A 123 20.77 7.87 -2.04
C ALA A 123 21.81 7.05 -1.27
N SER A 124 21.74 5.72 -1.30
CA SER A 124 22.72 4.82 -0.70
C SER A 124 24.11 4.99 -1.33
N ALA A 125 24.18 5.03 -2.66
CA ALA A 125 25.46 5.26 -3.37
C ALA A 125 26.04 6.66 -3.07
N ALA A 126 25.19 7.68 -3.00
CA ALA A 126 25.59 9.04 -2.70
C ALA A 126 26.12 9.22 -1.27
N GLN A 127 25.62 8.43 -0.31
CA GLN A 127 26.07 8.49 1.09
C GLN A 127 27.57 8.21 1.23
N GLN A 128 28.12 7.30 0.44
CA GLN A 128 29.54 6.95 0.48
C GLN A 128 30.44 8.15 0.11
N ASN A 129 29.94 9.06 -0.73
CA ASN A 129 30.67 10.23 -1.21
C ASN A 129 30.14 11.55 -0.60
N PHE A 130 29.32 11.48 0.45
CA PHE A 130 28.61 12.64 1.01
C PHE A 130 29.54 13.79 1.41
N MET A 131 30.70 13.48 1.96
CA MET A 131 31.70 14.49 2.41
C MET A 131 32.25 15.31 1.24
N PHE A 132 32.30 14.75 0.04
CA PHE A 132 32.88 15.42 -1.15
C PHE A 132 31.78 15.95 -2.09
N TYR A 133 30.65 15.25 -2.19
CA TYR A 133 29.57 15.54 -3.14
C TYR A 133 28.18 15.50 -2.49
N PRO A 134 27.86 16.39 -1.54
CA PRO A 134 26.59 16.34 -0.80
C PRO A 134 25.36 16.51 -1.69
N TYR A 135 25.49 17.18 -2.83
CA TYR A 135 24.39 17.35 -3.80
C TYR A 135 23.91 16.03 -4.41
N GLN A 136 24.74 14.99 -4.45
CA GLN A 136 24.34 13.67 -4.95
C GLN A 136 23.28 13.02 -4.05
N LEU A 137 23.32 13.26 -2.75
CA LEU A 137 22.30 12.79 -1.81
C LEU A 137 21.05 13.68 -1.84
N PHE A 138 21.23 14.98 -2.06
CA PHE A 138 20.14 15.96 -2.05
C PHE A 138 19.07 15.64 -3.09
N PHE A 139 19.44 15.37 -4.34
CA PHE A 139 18.49 15.15 -5.42
C PHE A 139 17.59 13.91 -5.22
N PRO A 140 18.12 12.71 -4.95
CA PRO A 140 17.25 11.54 -4.71
C PRO A 140 16.36 11.73 -3.47
N SER A 141 16.88 12.32 -2.39
CA SER A 141 16.08 12.61 -1.19
C SER A 141 14.95 13.60 -1.47
N LEU A 142 15.22 14.63 -2.27
CA LEU A 142 14.20 15.58 -2.72
C LEU A 142 13.11 14.91 -3.56
N MET A 143 13.48 14.01 -4.48
CA MET A 143 12.53 13.27 -5.31
C MET A 143 11.62 12.38 -4.46
N ILE A 144 12.16 11.66 -3.47
CA ILE A 144 11.37 10.87 -2.52
C ILE A 144 10.40 11.80 -1.76
N ALA A 145 10.89 12.90 -1.21
CA ALA A 145 10.06 13.85 -0.46
C ALA A 145 8.94 14.46 -1.30
N LEU A 146 9.23 14.90 -2.52
CA LEU A 146 8.25 15.47 -3.44
C LEU A 146 7.18 14.43 -3.84
N THR A 147 7.60 13.20 -4.08
CA THR A 147 6.65 12.13 -4.40
C THR A 147 5.71 11.87 -3.23
N MET A 148 6.24 11.74 -2.01
CA MET A 148 5.42 11.56 -0.82
C MET A 148 4.45 12.74 -0.59
N LEU A 149 4.93 13.97 -0.75
CA LEU A 149 4.11 15.18 -0.63
C LEU A 149 3.00 15.24 -1.69
N SER A 150 3.25 14.77 -2.91
CA SER A 150 2.26 14.78 -4.00
C SER A 150 1.05 13.89 -3.73
N PHE A 151 1.24 12.78 -3.03
CA PHE A 151 0.15 11.86 -2.67
C PHE A 151 -0.65 12.29 -1.44
N THR A 152 -0.08 13.11 -0.55
CA THR A 152 -0.73 13.54 0.69
C THR A 152 -2.01 14.36 0.45
N PRO A 153 -2.03 15.43 -0.38
CA PRO A 153 -3.25 16.24 -0.59
C PRO A 153 -4.34 15.49 -1.36
N VAL A 154 -3.99 14.58 -2.26
CA VAL A 154 -4.97 13.76 -3.00
C VAL A 154 -5.79 12.91 -2.04
N SER A 155 -5.16 12.37 -1.02
CA SER A 155 -5.80 11.56 0.01
C SER A 155 -6.82 12.35 0.84
N TYR A 156 -6.49 13.60 1.22
CA TYR A 156 -7.40 14.48 1.98
C TYR A 156 -8.62 14.93 1.17
N THR A 157 -8.44 15.25 -0.11
CA THR A 157 -9.56 15.69 -0.97
C THR A 157 -10.55 14.56 -1.23
N HIS A 158 -10.10 13.33 -1.42
CA HIS A 158 -10.98 12.16 -1.58
C HIS A 158 -11.75 11.82 -0.30
N LEU A 159 -11.11 11.91 0.88
CA LEU A 159 -11.79 11.69 2.15
C LEU A 159 -12.94 12.69 2.37
N ARG A 160 -12.68 13.97 2.12
CA ARG A 160 -13.67 15.05 2.28
C ARG A 160 -14.82 14.94 1.28
N ALA A 161 -14.57 14.50 0.04
CA ALA A 161 -15.61 14.29 -0.96
C ALA A 161 -16.56 13.15 -0.56
N HIS A 162 -16.08 12.10 0.10
CA HIS A 162 -16.92 11.00 0.59
C HIS A 162 -17.74 11.38 1.83
N GLU A 163 -17.21 12.21 2.72
CA GLU A 163 -17.98 12.69 3.89
C GLU A 163 -19.13 13.63 3.47
N THR A 164 -18.91 14.48 2.47
CA THR A 164 -19.96 15.40 1.97
C THR A 164 -21.03 14.73 1.13
N SER A 165 -20.80 13.55 0.58
CA SER A 165 -21.80 12.78 -0.17
C SER A 165 -22.65 11.84 0.70
N ALA A 166 -22.33 11.73 2.00
CA ALA A 166 -23.04 10.87 2.95
C ALA A 166 -24.09 11.64 3.79
N HIS A 167 -24.27 12.94 3.54
CA HIS A 167 -25.31 13.82 4.06
C HIS A 167 -26.25 14.24 2.92
#